data_b261626a09a8bd6592ef2f2b8151bce8
#
_entry.id   b261626a09a8bd6592ef2f2b8151bce8
#
_cell.length_a   1.000
_cell.length_b   1.000
_cell.length_c   1.000
_cell.angle_alpha   90.00
_cell.angle_beta   90.00
_cell.angle_gamma   90.00
#
_symmetry.space_group_name_H-M   'P 1'
#
loop_
_entity.id
_entity.type
_entity.pdbx_description
1 polymer ?
#
loop_
_entity_poly.entity_id
_entity_poly.type
_entity_poly.pdbx_seq_one_letter_code
_entity_poly.pdbx_strand_id
1 'polypeptide(L)'
;SPIDMNETILKDAERNYNRILETYVRALNHYDSDTPRVDLPHAEISSQQPLSRSLGMLEKMGEGFAQAMDDDFNSREAVAKVLGAVREISKVLDSDIDHTDRHAFAHYAVDWLEETAGRVLGVLPSREMALAEPEEDPRRAEVADEVERLLVARGEARASKDWPKADEIRDQLKAMGVVVKD
;
A
#
# COMPACT_ATOMS: atom_id res chain seq x y z
N SER A 1 -14.42 11.16 -23.84
CA SER A 1 -13.79 9.99 -24.47
C SER A 1 -14.08 8.77 -23.61
N PRO A 2 -14.62 7.67 -24.15
CA PRO A 2 -14.83 6.45 -23.37
C PRO A 2 -13.47 5.98 -22.84
N ILE A 3 -13.42 5.64 -21.55
CA ILE A 3 -12.24 5.05 -20.93
C ILE A 3 -12.09 3.65 -21.50
N ASP A 4 -11.04 3.42 -22.26
CA ASP A 4 -10.72 2.10 -22.79
C ASP A 4 -10.14 1.26 -21.64
N MET A 5 -11.01 0.51 -20.96
CA MET A 5 -10.65 -0.35 -19.82
C MET A 5 -9.86 -1.55 -20.34
N ASN A 6 -8.54 -1.48 -20.24
CA ASN A 6 -7.65 -2.59 -20.57
C ASN A 6 -6.95 -3.13 -19.31
N GLU A 7 -6.38 -4.32 -19.45
CA GLU A 7 -5.69 -5.01 -18.35
C GLU A 7 -4.53 -4.19 -17.74
N THR A 8 -3.87 -3.37 -18.55
CA THR A 8 -2.78 -2.50 -18.08
C THR A 8 -3.29 -1.41 -17.14
N ILE A 9 -4.41 -0.78 -17.49
CA ILE A 9 -5.03 0.26 -16.65
C ILE A 9 -5.49 -0.32 -15.31
N LEU A 10 -6.06 -1.52 -15.33
CA LEU A 10 -6.48 -2.20 -14.10
C LEU A 10 -5.30 -2.55 -13.20
N LYS A 11 -4.21 -3.07 -13.77
CA LYS A 11 -2.97 -3.35 -13.02
C LYS A 11 -2.32 -2.09 -12.44
N ASP A 12 -2.36 -0.99 -13.18
CA ASP A 12 -1.84 0.29 -12.69
C ASP A 12 -2.72 0.87 -11.56
N ALA A 13 -4.03 0.75 -11.67
CA ALA A 13 -4.97 1.16 -10.62
C ALA A 13 -4.78 0.33 -9.34
N GLU A 14 -4.67 -1.00 -9.48
CA GLU A 14 -4.39 -1.91 -8.37
C GLU A 14 -3.07 -1.57 -7.67
N ARG A 15 -2.00 -1.35 -8.44
CA ARG A 15 -0.70 -0.95 -7.91
C ARG A 15 -0.77 0.37 -7.14
N ASN A 16 -1.49 1.35 -7.68
CA ASN A 16 -1.67 2.64 -7.03
C ASN A 16 -2.47 2.51 -5.74
N TYR A 17 -3.55 1.74 -5.75
CA TYR A 17 -4.36 1.43 -4.58
C TYR A 17 -3.52 0.76 -3.47
N ASN A 18 -2.77 -0.29 -3.82
CA ASN A 18 -1.93 -1.01 -2.88
C ASN A 18 -0.88 -0.09 -2.23
N ARG A 19 -0.27 0.82 -3.00
CA ARG A 19 0.67 1.81 -2.44
C ARG A 19 0.01 2.76 -1.44
N ILE A 20 -1.21 3.22 -1.71
CA ILE A 20 -1.96 4.07 -0.78
C ILE A 20 -2.25 3.28 0.50
N LEU A 21 -2.77 2.06 0.37
CA LEU A 21 -3.12 1.20 1.49
C LEU A 21 -1.90 0.82 2.34
N GLU A 22 -0.80 0.39 1.73
CA GLU A 22 0.44 0.06 2.43
C GLU A 22 0.99 1.25 3.22
N THR A 23 0.97 2.46 2.63
CA THR A 23 1.44 3.65 3.32
C THR A 23 0.52 4.03 4.48
N TYR A 24 -0.80 3.88 4.30
CA TYR A 24 -1.78 4.09 5.36
C TYR A 24 -1.59 3.13 6.53
N VAL A 25 -1.45 1.83 6.27
CA VAL A 25 -1.17 0.81 7.29
C VAL A 25 0.14 1.09 8.02
N ARG A 26 1.20 1.46 7.29
CA ARG A 26 2.48 1.84 7.91
C ARG A 26 2.35 3.07 8.81
N ALA A 27 1.59 4.07 8.40
CA ALA A 27 1.32 5.24 9.26
C ALA A 27 0.51 4.83 10.49
N LEU A 28 -0.51 3.98 10.34
CA LEU A 28 -1.30 3.45 11.46
C LEU A 28 -0.46 2.68 12.48
N ASN A 29 0.56 1.94 12.05
CA ASN A 29 1.46 1.22 12.96
C ASN A 29 2.32 2.15 13.84
N HIS A 30 2.43 3.42 13.47
CA HIS A 30 3.05 4.47 14.27
C HIS A 30 2.02 5.41 14.92
N TYR A 31 0.72 5.15 14.70
CA TYR A 31 -0.37 5.91 15.27
C TYR A 31 -0.75 5.28 16.61
N ASP A 32 -0.79 6.07 17.67
CA ASP A 32 -1.26 5.65 18.98
C ASP A 32 -2.50 6.47 19.37
N SER A 33 -3.63 5.79 19.52
CA SER A 33 -4.89 6.43 19.86
C SER A 33 -4.90 7.05 21.28
N ASP A 34 -4.02 6.56 22.14
CA ASP A 34 -3.96 6.96 23.55
C ASP A 34 -3.03 8.16 23.78
N THR A 35 -2.19 8.46 22.80
CA THR A 35 -1.37 9.66 22.85
C THR A 35 -2.19 10.88 22.39
N PRO A 36 -2.24 11.96 23.17
CA PRO A 36 -2.93 13.18 22.77
C PRO A 36 -2.41 13.63 21.41
N ARG A 37 -3.33 14.00 20.51
CA ARG A 37 -2.99 14.62 19.23
C ARG A 37 -2.06 15.79 19.50
N VAL A 38 -0.82 15.61 19.12
CA VAL A 38 0.13 16.72 19.12
C VAL A 38 -0.26 17.54 17.89
N ASP A 39 -0.96 18.67 18.11
CA ASP A 39 -1.04 19.68 17.07
C ASP A 39 0.39 20.09 16.78
N LEU A 40 0.92 19.58 15.66
CA LEU A 40 2.26 19.93 15.20
C LEU A 40 2.26 21.43 14.89
N PRO A 41 2.65 22.32 15.83
CA PRO A 41 2.81 23.69 15.46
C PRO A 41 4.00 23.73 14.51
N HIS A 42 3.79 24.30 13.33
CA HIS A 42 4.83 24.52 12.33
C HIS A 42 6.13 25.13 12.88
N ALA A 43 6.11 25.63 14.10
CA ALA A 43 7.23 26.28 14.74
C ALA A 43 8.14 25.34 15.56
N GLU A 44 7.67 24.24 16.11
CA GLU A 44 8.46 23.37 16.97
C GLU A 44 9.16 22.23 16.23
N ILE A 45 8.63 21.80 15.08
CA ILE A 45 9.27 20.84 14.18
C ILE A 45 10.41 21.46 13.38
N SER A 46 10.62 22.76 13.50
CA SER A 46 11.59 23.51 12.72
C SER A 46 13.07 23.13 12.96
N SER A 47 13.36 22.30 13.96
CA SER A 47 14.73 21.85 14.23
C SER A 47 15.21 20.74 13.28
N GLN A 48 14.28 20.00 12.65
CA GLN A 48 14.60 18.95 11.66
C GLN A 48 14.10 19.35 10.27
N GLN A 49 14.98 19.92 9.47
CA GLN A 49 14.67 20.41 8.12
C GLN A 49 13.92 19.43 7.19
N PRO A 50 14.17 18.09 7.22
CA PRO A 50 13.44 17.15 6.37
C PRO A 50 11.95 17.08 6.69
N LEU A 51 11.58 17.07 7.97
CA LEU A 51 10.21 16.92 8.42
C LEU A 51 9.36 18.15 8.11
N SER A 52 9.86 19.35 8.44
CA SER A 52 9.19 20.62 8.13
C SER A 52 8.94 20.79 6.63
N ARG A 53 9.90 20.39 5.79
CA ARG A 53 9.74 20.43 4.34
C ARG A 53 8.64 19.48 3.86
N SER A 54 8.62 18.25 4.37
CA SER A 54 7.61 17.25 3.97
C SER A 54 6.22 17.64 4.41
N LEU A 55 6.04 18.23 5.61
CA LEU A 55 4.77 18.79 6.06
C LEU A 55 4.28 19.89 5.12
N GLY A 56 5.13 20.86 4.75
CA GLY A 56 4.77 21.90 3.80
C GLY A 56 4.44 21.38 2.40
N MET A 57 5.02 20.22 2.00
CA MET A 57 4.64 19.55 0.75
C MET A 57 3.28 18.88 0.85
N LEU A 58 2.98 18.22 1.98
CA LEU A 58 1.67 17.59 2.21
C LEU A 58 0.56 18.65 2.26
N GLU A 59 0.81 19.79 2.89
CA GLU A 59 -0.12 20.92 2.93
C GLU A 59 -0.47 21.41 1.51
N LYS A 60 0.54 21.67 0.68
CA LYS A 60 0.34 22.05 -0.73
C LYS A 60 -0.36 20.96 -1.56
N MET A 61 -0.11 19.69 -1.26
CA MET A 61 -0.83 18.59 -1.91
C MET A 61 -2.30 18.54 -1.48
N GLY A 62 -2.60 18.85 -0.20
CA GLY A 62 -3.97 18.99 0.30
C GLY A 62 -4.72 20.14 -0.38
N GLU A 63 -4.09 21.32 -0.49
CA GLU A 63 -4.66 22.45 -1.23
C GLU A 63 -4.92 22.09 -2.70
N GLY A 64 -3.94 21.46 -3.36
CA GLY A 64 -4.09 21.03 -4.75
C GLY A 64 -5.14 19.92 -4.94
N PHE A 65 -5.32 19.05 -3.94
CA PHE A 65 -6.37 18.05 -3.92
C PHE A 65 -7.75 18.72 -3.83
N ALA A 66 -7.94 19.64 -2.89
CA ALA A 66 -9.18 20.40 -2.75
C ALA A 66 -9.52 21.17 -4.03
N GLN A 67 -8.55 21.86 -4.62
CA GLN A 67 -8.70 22.57 -5.88
C GLN A 67 -9.12 21.63 -7.03
N ALA A 68 -8.53 20.43 -7.13
CA ALA A 68 -8.89 19.46 -8.15
C ALA A 68 -10.33 18.94 -7.97
N MET A 69 -10.79 18.78 -6.72
CA MET A 69 -12.16 18.36 -6.42
C MET A 69 -13.17 19.45 -6.67
N ASP A 70 -12.80 20.73 -6.47
CA ASP A 70 -13.63 21.89 -6.77
C ASP A 70 -13.75 22.16 -8.28
N ASP A 71 -12.75 21.72 -9.08
CA ASP A 71 -12.72 21.83 -10.54
C ASP A 71 -13.41 20.62 -11.19
N ASP A 72 -14.74 20.62 -11.19
CA ASP A 72 -15.60 19.58 -11.79
C ASP A 72 -15.26 18.14 -11.36
N PHE A 73 -14.86 17.95 -10.09
CA PHE A 73 -14.46 16.65 -9.55
C PHE A 73 -13.34 16.01 -10.37
N ASN A 74 -12.29 16.75 -10.68
CA ASN A 74 -11.12 16.23 -11.40
C ASN A 74 -10.39 15.15 -10.59
N SER A 75 -11.04 13.98 -10.48
CA SER A 75 -10.56 12.84 -9.68
C SER A 75 -9.18 12.34 -10.13
N ARG A 76 -8.85 12.48 -11.41
CA ARG A 76 -7.53 12.11 -11.93
C ARG A 76 -6.41 12.95 -11.30
N GLU A 77 -6.60 14.26 -11.22
CA GLU A 77 -5.64 15.14 -10.58
C GLU A 77 -5.63 14.97 -9.06
N ALA A 78 -6.80 14.82 -8.45
CA ALA A 78 -6.92 14.52 -7.02
C ALA A 78 -6.14 13.26 -6.64
N VAL A 79 -6.29 12.15 -7.36
CA VAL A 79 -5.52 10.91 -7.15
C VAL A 79 -4.03 11.14 -7.34
N ALA A 80 -3.61 11.96 -8.30
CA ALA A 80 -2.19 12.28 -8.49
C ALA A 80 -1.61 13.03 -7.26
N LYS A 81 -2.39 13.92 -6.60
CA LYS A 81 -1.98 14.58 -5.34
C LYS A 81 -1.86 13.56 -4.20
N VAL A 82 -2.81 12.63 -4.08
CA VAL A 82 -2.74 11.55 -3.08
C VAL A 82 -1.50 10.68 -3.28
N LEU A 83 -1.20 10.27 -4.51
CA LEU A 83 0.00 9.48 -4.81
C LEU A 83 1.31 10.27 -4.59
N GLY A 84 1.27 11.57 -4.75
CA GLY A 84 2.35 12.47 -4.37
C GLY A 84 2.57 12.47 -2.86
N ALA A 85 1.50 12.63 -2.09
CA ALA A 85 1.53 12.61 -0.63
C ALA A 85 2.02 11.27 -0.09
N VAL A 86 1.54 10.16 -0.64
CA VAL A 86 2.00 8.79 -0.29
C VAL A 86 3.52 8.66 -0.41
N ARG A 87 4.14 9.23 -1.45
CA ARG A 87 5.60 9.22 -1.60
C ARG A 87 6.31 10.02 -0.52
N GLU A 88 5.81 11.21 -0.17
CA GLU A 88 6.41 12.04 0.88
C GLU A 88 6.21 11.40 2.26
N ILE A 89 5.03 10.83 2.55
CA ILE A 89 4.75 10.12 3.78
C ILE A 89 5.71 8.93 3.93
N SER A 90 5.82 8.08 2.93
CA SER A 90 6.73 6.93 2.95
C SER A 90 8.19 7.36 3.20
N LYS A 91 8.63 8.42 2.54
CA LYS A 91 9.99 8.96 2.71
C LYS A 91 10.27 9.41 4.15
N VAL A 92 9.31 10.05 4.81
CA VAL A 92 9.46 10.46 6.21
C VAL A 92 9.44 9.26 7.15
N LEU A 93 8.52 8.31 6.94
CA LEU A 93 8.46 7.09 7.73
C LEU A 93 9.74 6.23 7.61
N ASP A 94 10.43 6.30 6.48
CA ASP A 94 11.70 5.60 6.22
C ASP A 94 12.94 6.38 6.68
N SER A 95 12.78 7.65 7.07
CA SER A 95 13.90 8.50 7.48
C SER A 95 14.33 8.22 8.93
N ASP A 96 15.58 8.58 9.24
CA ASP A 96 16.12 8.49 10.60
C ASP A 96 15.69 9.73 11.41
N ILE A 97 14.42 9.72 11.86
CA ILE A 97 13.85 10.70 12.77
C ILE A 97 13.57 10.04 14.12
N ASP A 98 13.54 10.84 15.19
CA ASP A 98 13.22 10.28 16.51
C ASP A 98 11.79 9.72 16.59
N HIS A 99 11.53 8.93 17.62
CA HIS A 99 10.25 8.25 17.78
C HIS A 99 9.08 9.23 17.97
N THR A 100 9.29 10.32 18.69
CA THR A 100 8.25 11.32 18.98
C THR A 100 7.84 12.05 17.71
N ASP A 101 8.82 12.50 16.91
CA ASP A 101 8.58 13.17 15.63
C ASP A 101 7.89 12.22 14.64
N ARG A 102 8.33 10.95 14.58
CA ARG A 102 7.69 9.93 13.72
C ARG A 102 6.24 9.69 14.10
N HIS A 103 5.96 9.58 15.39
CA HIS A 103 4.62 9.41 15.91
C HIS A 103 3.71 10.60 15.57
N ALA A 104 4.17 11.82 15.87
CA ALA A 104 3.44 13.03 15.57
C ALA A 104 3.18 13.19 14.06
N PHE A 105 4.17 12.85 13.22
CA PHE A 105 4.01 12.85 11.76
C PHE A 105 3.02 11.79 11.30
N ALA A 106 3.03 10.59 11.90
CA ALA A 106 2.10 9.52 11.58
C ALA A 106 0.65 9.93 11.84
N HIS A 107 0.36 10.63 12.95
CA HIS A 107 -0.97 11.21 13.20
C HIS A 107 -1.41 12.15 12.07
N TYR A 108 -0.54 13.09 11.69
CA TYR A 108 -0.83 14.01 10.60
C TYR A 108 -1.06 13.29 9.27
N ALA A 109 -0.22 12.29 8.97
CA ALA A 109 -0.32 11.50 7.73
C ALA A 109 -1.61 10.67 7.66
N VAL A 110 -2.00 10.05 8.77
CA VAL A 110 -3.26 9.28 8.88
C VAL A 110 -4.45 10.21 8.65
N ASP A 111 -4.51 11.33 9.38
CA ASP A 111 -5.60 12.30 9.24
C ASP A 111 -5.69 12.83 7.79
N TRP A 112 -4.55 13.16 7.18
CA TRP A 112 -4.49 13.63 5.81
C TRP A 112 -5.02 12.61 4.80
N LEU A 113 -4.61 11.34 4.95
CA LEU A 113 -5.06 10.25 4.08
C LEU A 113 -6.55 9.95 4.27
N GLU A 114 -7.02 9.95 5.51
CA GLU A 114 -8.44 9.71 5.81
C GLU A 114 -9.34 10.81 5.27
N GLU A 115 -8.91 12.08 5.36
CA GLU A 115 -9.66 13.20 4.80
C GLU A 115 -9.72 13.15 3.27
N THR A 116 -8.64 12.79 2.59
CA THR A 116 -8.54 12.83 1.13
C THR A 116 -8.94 11.50 0.49
N ALA A 117 -8.12 10.48 0.66
CA ALA A 117 -8.34 9.16 0.06
C ALA A 117 -9.49 8.40 0.74
N GLY A 118 -9.71 8.61 2.04
CA GLY A 118 -10.80 7.97 2.79
C GLY A 118 -12.13 8.64 2.54
N ARG A 119 -12.35 9.83 3.12
CA ARG A 119 -13.67 10.48 3.14
C ARG A 119 -14.12 11.01 1.79
N VAL A 120 -13.23 11.62 1.02
CA VAL A 120 -13.59 12.24 -0.26
C VAL A 120 -13.59 11.24 -1.40
N LEU A 121 -12.52 10.44 -1.56
CA LEU A 121 -12.44 9.46 -2.64
C LEU A 121 -13.06 8.09 -2.30
N GLY A 122 -13.26 7.78 -1.01
CA GLY A 122 -13.88 6.51 -0.57
C GLY A 122 -13.03 5.28 -0.86
N VAL A 123 -11.70 5.40 -0.98
CA VAL A 123 -10.82 4.30 -1.37
C VAL A 123 -10.05 3.67 -0.20
N LEU A 124 -10.15 4.22 1.02
CA LEU A 124 -9.52 3.62 2.19
C LEU A 124 -10.52 2.81 3.02
N PRO A 125 -10.12 1.65 3.56
CA PRO A 125 -10.88 0.92 4.55
C PRO A 125 -10.86 1.68 5.90
N SER A 126 -11.72 1.25 6.84
CA SER A 126 -11.62 1.73 8.23
C SER A 126 -10.27 1.30 8.85
N ARG A 127 -9.83 2.00 9.91
CA ARG A 127 -8.59 1.66 10.64
C ARG A 127 -8.58 0.20 11.10
N GLU A 128 -9.70 -0.26 11.63
CA GLU A 128 -9.87 -1.63 12.09
C GLU A 128 -9.68 -2.65 10.95
N MET A 129 -10.29 -2.40 9.81
CA MET A 129 -10.14 -3.26 8.62
C MET A 129 -8.73 -3.19 8.03
N ALA A 130 -8.09 -2.02 8.09
CA ALA A 130 -6.74 -1.83 7.56
C ALA A 130 -5.68 -2.57 8.39
N LEU A 131 -5.90 -2.67 9.72
CA LEU A 131 -5.02 -3.34 10.67
C LEU A 131 -5.42 -4.80 10.94
N ALA A 132 -6.58 -5.24 10.45
CA ALA A 132 -6.99 -6.63 10.57
C ALA A 132 -5.97 -7.52 9.85
N GLU A 133 -5.52 -8.57 10.53
CA GLU A 133 -4.79 -9.63 9.84
C GLU A 133 -5.69 -10.18 8.73
N PRO A 134 -5.14 -10.41 7.52
CA PRO A 134 -5.94 -11.00 6.45
C PRO A 134 -6.52 -12.31 6.99
N GLU A 135 -7.86 -12.42 6.99
CA GLU A 135 -8.49 -13.69 7.31
C GLU A 135 -7.82 -14.77 6.46
N GLU A 136 -7.23 -15.75 7.11
CA GLU A 136 -6.68 -16.90 6.40
C GLU A 136 -7.85 -17.57 5.66
N ASP A 137 -7.97 -17.27 4.37
CA ASP A 137 -8.91 -18.01 3.52
C ASP A 137 -8.48 -19.48 3.58
N PRO A 138 -9.31 -20.37 4.16
CA PRO A 138 -8.97 -21.79 4.26
C PRO A 138 -8.57 -22.39 2.90
N ARG A 139 -9.17 -21.88 1.82
CA ARG A 139 -8.83 -22.28 0.44
C ARG A 139 -7.40 -21.86 0.05
N ARG A 140 -6.92 -20.72 0.58
CA ARG A 140 -5.56 -20.25 0.31
C ARG A 140 -4.53 -21.12 1.01
N ALA A 141 -4.83 -21.59 2.22
CA ALA A 141 -4.00 -22.54 2.96
C ALA A 141 -3.97 -23.90 2.23
N GLU A 142 -5.14 -24.43 1.81
CA GLU A 142 -5.22 -25.68 1.03
C GLU A 142 -4.44 -25.60 -0.29
N VAL A 143 -4.55 -24.47 -1.01
CA VAL A 143 -3.81 -24.25 -2.26
C VAL A 143 -2.31 -24.13 -1.99
N ALA A 144 -1.89 -23.46 -0.90
CA ALA A 144 -0.48 -23.35 -0.54
C ALA A 144 0.12 -24.71 -0.21
N ASP A 145 -0.58 -25.55 0.56
CA ASP A 145 -0.16 -26.90 0.90
C ASP A 145 -0.04 -27.80 -0.34
N GLU A 146 -0.96 -27.67 -1.29
CA GLU A 146 -0.91 -28.42 -2.54
C GLU A 146 0.23 -27.97 -3.44
N VAL A 147 0.48 -26.67 -3.53
CA VAL A 147 1.63 -26.11 -4.26
C VAL A 147 2.93 -26.61 -3.65
N GLU A 148 3.05 -26.63 -2.33
CA GLU A 148 4.27 -27.13 -1.66
C GLU A 148 4.50 -28.62 -1.91
N ARG A 149 3.45 -29.45 -1.83
CA ARG A 149 3.50 -30.88 -2.18
C ARG A 149 3.96 -31.10 -3.62
N LEU A 150 3.42 -30.35 -4.56
CA LEU A 150 3.81 -30.44 -5.97
C LEU A 150 5.25 -29.99 -6.21
N LEU A 151 5.74 -28.97 -5.51
CA LEU A 151 7.13 -28.53 -5.61
C LEU A 151 8.10 -29.60 -5.09
N VAL A 152 7.79 -30.24 -3.96
CA VAL A 152 8.58 -31.35 -3.42
C VAL A 152 8.59 -32.53 -4.40
N ALA A 153 7.42 -32.97 -4.88
CA ALA A 153 7.30 -34.07 -5.83
C ALA A 153 8.05 -33.80 -7.14
N ARG A 154 8.05 -32.56 -7.63
CA ARG A 154 8.86 -32.15 -8.79
C ARG A 154 10.35 -32.27 -8.51
N GLY A 155 10.78 -31.86 -7.32
CA GLY A 155 12.18 -32.01 -6.89
C GLY A 155 12.63 -33.46 -6.88
N GLU A 156 11.83 -34.37 -6.35
CA GLU A 156 12.09 -35.82 -6.32
C GLU A 156 12.13 -36.44 -7.74
N ALA A 157 11.19 -36.08 -8.61
CA ALA A 157 11.15 -36.52 -10.01
C ALA A 157 12.43 -36.07 -10.75
N ARG A 158 12.90 -34.85 -10.54
CA ARG A 158 14.17 -34.37 -11.13
C ARG A 158 15.38 -35.11 -10.57
N ALA A 159 15.41 -35.37 -9.28
CA ALA A 159 16.50 -36.11 -8.64
C ALA A 159 16.60 -37.54 -9.17
N SER A 160 15.46 -38.19 -9.47
CA SER A 160 15.38 -39.51 -10.06
C SER A 160 15.51 -39.52 -11.59
N LYS A 161 15.67 -38.36 -12.23
CA LYS A 161 15.70 -38.13 -13.68
C LYS A 161 14.45 -38.58 -14.42
N ASP A 162 13.30 -38.56 -13.72
CA ASP A 162 11.98 -38.79 -14.30
C ASP A 162 11.43 -37.45 -14.88
N TRP A 163 11.97 -37.13 -16.06
CA TRP A 163 11.63 -35.85 -16.75
C TRP A 163 10.15 -35.75 -17.14
N PRO A 164 9.50 -36.83 -17.64
CA PRO A 164 8.07 -36.76 -17.97
C PRO A 164 7.22 -36.36 -16.76
N LYS A 165 7.48 -36.95 -15.60
CA LYS A 165 6.75 -36.63 -14.36
C LYS A 165 7.05 -35.23 -13.87
N ALA A 166 8.29 -34.75 -13.97
CA ALA A 166 8.66 -33.39 -13.59
C ALA A 166 7.97 -32.35 -14.48
N ASP A 167 7.79 -32.64 -15.77
CA ASP A 167 7.08 -31.77 -16.71
C ASP A 167 5.57 -31.75 -16.46
N GLU A 168 4.96 -32.89 -16.17
CA GLU A 168 3.54 -32.99 -15.79
C GLU A 168 3.23 -32.14 -14.54
N ILE A 169 4.08 -32.26 -13.50
CA ILE A 169 3.93 -31.48 -12.28
C ILE A 169 4.11 -29.98 -12.55
N ARG A 170 5.04 -29.59 -13.42
CA ARG A 170 5.22 -28.19 -13.83
C ARG A 170 3.95 -27.65 -14.50
N ASP A 171 3.30 -28.43 -15.36
CA ASP A 171 2.08 -28.01 -16.04
C ASP A 171 0.89 -27.90 -15.06
N GLN A 172 0.83 -28.78 -14.03
CA GLN A 172 -0.13 -28.65 -12.93
C GLN A 172 0.09 -27.35 -12.15
N LEU A 173 1.32 -27.04 -11.74
CA LEU A 173 1.65 -25.79 -11.05
C LEU A 173 1.31 -24.57 -11.90
N LYS A 174 1.57 -24.62 -13.20
CA LYS A 174 1.22 -23.55 -14.13
C LYS A 174 -0.28 -23.36 -14.25
N ALA A 175 -1.09 -24.44 -14.25
CA ALA A 175 -2.55 -24.36 -14.24
C ALA A 175 -3.10 -23.71 -12.95
N MET A 176 -2.36 -23.83 -11.83
CA MET A 176 -2.65 -23.16 -10.56
C MET A 176 -2.12 -21.72 -10.50
N GLY A 177 -1.52 -21.19 -11.59
CA GLY A 177 -0.97 -19.84 -11.67
C GLY A 177 0.45 -19.70 -11.10
N VAL A 178 1.11 -20.80 -10.75
CA VAL A 178 2.47 -20.82 -10.21
C VAL A 178 3.49 -21.01 -11.32
N VAL A 179 4.38 -20.01 -11.49
CA VAL A 179 5.49 -20.08 -12.47
C VAL A 179 6.75 -20.55 -11.76
N VAL A 180 7.21 -21.76 -12.10
CA VAL A 180 8.45 -22.32 -11.59
C VAL A 180 9.58 -22.02 -12.57
N LYS A 181 10.63 -21.34 -12.11
CA LYS A 181 11.87 -21.12 -12.87
C LYS A 181 12.78 -22.33 -12.66
N ASP A 182 13.39 -22.82 -13.74
CA ASP A 182 14.40 -23.89 -13.72
C ASP A 182 15.77 -23.40 -13.27
#